data_14ba3fdeb1178c5c87ee35e250fb65a3
#
_entry.id   14ba3fdeb1178c5c87ee35e250fb65a3
#
_cell.length_a   1.000
_cell.length_b   1.000
_cell.length_c   1.000
_cell.angle_alpha   90.00
_cell.angle_beta   90.00
_cell.angle_gamma   90.00
#
_symmetry.space_group_name_H-M   'P 1'
#
loop_
_entity.id
_entity.type
_entity.pdbx_description
1 polymer ?
#
loop_
_entity_poly.entity_id
_entity_poly.type
_entity_poly.pdbx_seq_one_letter_code
_entity_poly.pdbx_strand_id
1 'polypeptide(L)'
;ETVPEAAPPRIETVIEKELLYDQHTLADTYPYKDTMREFQWDKIRAGLRLLDSLRQKPSRWAIFQNYRNKNGEAPLVRKFHRDAYKRVSDTLGIERYQSVPLYLPEDTLTAERYGRDGALVKLLDDSNRLFRIQTIYTNGEWLVPGKYVKSIADSVTFDKAIFVDVTNQNIATLE
;
A
#
# COMPACT_ATOMS: atom_id res chain seq x y z
N GLU A 1 -35.42 19.53 25.15
CA GLU A 1 -34.21 20.06 24.51
C GLU A 1 -33.05 19.12 24.82
N THR A 2 -32.63 18.32 23.85
CA THR A 2 -31.48 17.45 23.96
C THR A 2 -30.22 18.27 23.60
N VAL A 3 -29.34 18.44 24.58
CA VAL A 3 -28.02 19.05 24.36
C VAL A 3 -27.21 18.15 23.45
N PRO A 4 -26.66 18.64 22.34
CA PRO A 4 -25.83 17.82 21.45
C PRO A 4 -24.54 17.43 22.20
N GLU A 5 -24.29 16.16 22.29
CA GLU A 5 -23.07 15.57 22.84
C GLU A 5 -21.87 16.08 22.02
N ALA A 6 -20.94 16.77 22.72
CA ALA A 6 -19.75 17.31 22.08
C ALA A 6 -18.87 16.17 21.53
N ALA A 7 -18.53 16.25 20.26
CA ALA A 7 -17.62 15.30 19.62
C ALA A 7 -16.30 15.22 20.42
N PRO A 8 -15.72 14.02 20.62
CA PRO A 8 -14.47 13.88 21.36
C PRO A 8 -13.36 14.68 20.68
N PRO A 9 -12.44 15.27 21.48
CA PRO A 9 -11.36 16.08 20.94
C PRO A 9 -10.53 15.26 19.95
N ARG A 10 -10.38 15.77 18.73
CA ARG A 10 -9.44 15.20 17.76
C ARG A 10 -8.04 15.37 18.32
N ILE A 11 -7.42 14.28 18.69
CA ILE A 11 -5.97 14.26 18.98
C ILE A 11 -5.29 14.52 17.64
N GLU A 12 -4.85 15.74 17.40
CA GLU A 12 -3.94 16.02 16.30
C GLU A 12 -2.61 15.40 16.68
N THR A 13 -2.18 14.42 15.89
CA THR A 13 -0.84 13.85 16.01
C THR A 13 0.15 14.97 15.68
N VAL A 14 0.78 15.54 16.67
CA VAL A 14 1.85 16.52 16.48
C VAL A 14 3.06 15.74 16.01
N ILE A 15 3.45 15.94 14.75
CA ILE A 15 4.69 15.39 14.21
C ILE A 15 5.80 16.37 14.57
N GLU A 16 6.59 16.05 15.59
CA GLU A 16 7.81 16.79 15.89
C GLU A 16 8.83 16.52 14.77
N LYS A 17 9.36 17.62 14.20
CA LYS A 17 10.33 17.56 13.12
C LYS A 17 11.73 17.69 13.71
N GLU A 18 12.48 16.60 13.81
CA GLU A 18 13.93 16.66 13.82
C GLU A 18 14.44 16.43 12.40
N LEU A 19 14.57 17.46 11.61
CA LEU A 19 15.15 17.38 10.27
C LEU A 19 16.67 17.56 10.41
N LEU A 20 17.40 16.46 10.53
CA LEU A 20 18.85 16.42 10.57
C LEU A 20 19.52 17.02 9.30
N TYR A 21 18.74 17.35 8.26
CA TYR A 21 19.23 17.72 6.94
C TYR A 21 18.75 19.08 6.42
N ASP A 22 18.19 19.94 7.25
CA ASP A 22 17.87 21.32 6.84
C ASP A 22 19.12 22.15 6.49
N GLN A 23 20.33 21.62 6.78
CA GLN A 23 21.59 22.30 6.53
C GLN A 23 22.18 22.02 5.13
N HIS A 24 21.68 21.05 4.40
CA HIS A 24 22.17 20.72 3.06
C HIS A 24 21.19 21.20 2.01
N THR A 25 21.55 22.32 1.38
CA THR A 25 20.86 22.76 0.18
C THR A 25 21.21 21.80 -0.97
N LEU A 26 20.21 21.36 -1.69
CA LEU A 26 20.34 20.45 -2.83
C LEU A 26 21.07 21.06 -4.04
N ALA A 27 21.44 22.34 -3.97
CA ALA A 27 22.25 23.02 -4.97
C ALA A 27 23.58 22.30 -5.26
N ASP A 28 24.09 21.52 -4.29
CA ASP A 28 25.43 20.93 -4.37
C ASP A 28 25.48 19.54 -5.01
N THR A 29 24.34 18.87 -5.25
CA THR A 29 24.39 17.44 -5.57
C THR A 29 23.76 17.01 -6.89
N TYR A 30 22.90 17.81 -7.52
CA TYR A 30 22.34 17.51 -8.85
C TYR A 30 21.51 18.69 -9.39
N PRO A 31 21.21 18.78 -10.70
CA PRO A 31 20.52 19.94 -11.29
C PRO A 31 19.04 20.04 -10.89
N TYR A 32 18.78 20.04 -9.59
CA TYR A 32 17.48 20.38 -9.08
C TYR A 32 17.32 21.89 -9.07
N LYS A 33 16.29 22.36 -9.73
CA LYS A 33 16.00 23.80 -9.85
C LYS A 33 15.47 24.43 -8.57
N ASP A 34 15.04 23.61 -7.61
CA ASP A 34 14.42 24.07 -6.37
C ASP A 34 15.32 23.75 -5.17
N THR A 35 15.53 24.74 -4.34
CA THR A 35 16.41 24.67 -3.16
C THR A 35 15.78 24.04 -1.95
N MET A 36 14.46 23.80 -1.95
CA MET A 36 13.76 23.15 -0.83
C MET A 36 12.82 22.07 -1.36
N ARG A 37 12.88 20.92 -0.72
CA ARG A 37 11.93 19.82 -0.95
C ARG A 37 10.94 19.80 0.20
N GLU A 38 9.68 20.07 -0.10
CA GLU A 38 8.62 19.98 0.89
C GLU A 38 8.16 18.54 1.05
N PHE A 39 8.02 18.10 2.30
CA PHE A 39 7.34 16.85 2.59
C PHE A 39 5.85 16.98 2.34
N GLN A 40 5.23 15.98 1.74
CA GLN A 40 3.79 15.91 1.56
C GLN A 40 3.13 15.46 2.87
N TRP A 41 3.17 16.30 3.89
CA TRP A 41 2.71 15.99 5.25
C TRP A 41 1.25 15.53 5.29
N ASP A 42 0.39 16.06 4.42
CA ASP A 42 -1.01 15.64 4.37
C ASP A 42 -1.16 14.18 3.93
N LYS A 43 -0.34 13.74 2.99
CA LYS A 43 -0.30 12.33 2.57
C LYS A 43 0.31 11.43 3.64
N ILE A 44 1.37 11.89 4.33
CA ILE A 44 1.97 11.18 5.45
C ILE A 44 0.94 11.02 6.56
N ARG A 45 0.24 12.10 6.96
CA ARG A 45 -0.83 12.04 7.96
C ARG A 45 -1.99 11.14 7.55
N ALA A 46 -2.36 11.12 6.27
CA ALA A 46 -3.37 10.20 5.77
C ALA A 46 -2.93 8.75 5.87
N GLY A 47 -1.67 8.46 5.54
CA GLY A 47 -1.06 7.14 5.70
C GLY A 47 -1.01 6.69 7.16
N LEU A 48 -0.63 7.59 8.10
CA LEU A 48 -0.63 7.31 9.53
C LEU A 48 -2.04 7.02 10.06
N ARG A 49 -3.04 7.82 9.68
CA ARG A 49 -4.44 7.56 10.05
C ARG A 49 -4.92 6.20 9.55
N LEU A 50 -4.49 5.81 8.36
CA LEU A 50 -4.76 4.46 7.85
C LEU A 50 -4.12 3.42 8.78
N LEU A 51 -2.84 3.53 9.11
CA LEU A 51 -2.15 2.62 10.04
C LEU A 51 -2.86 2.55 11.40
N ASP A 52 -3.24 3.69 11.97
CA ASP A 52 -3.98 3.74 13.24
C ASP A 52 -5.34 3.04 13.14
N SER A 53 -6.06 3.25 12.04
CA SER A 53 -7.33 2.54 11.80
C SER A 53 -7.14 1.02 11.71
N LEU A 54 -5.97 0.59 11.26
CA LEU A 54 -5.60 -0.81 11.14
C LEU A 54 -5.29 -1.45 12.50
N ARG A 55 -4.73 -0.67 13.43
CA ARG A 55 -4.43 -1.12 14.81
C ARG A 55 -5.68 -1.30 15.66
N GLN A 56 -6.72 -0.49 15.45
CA GLN A 56 -7.89 -0.41 16.33
C GLN A 56 -8.94 -1.51 16.16
N LYS A 57 -8.81 -2.37 15.16
CA LYS A 57 -9.78 -3.45 14.91
C LYS A 57 -9.06 -4.79 14.90
N PRO A 58 -9.69 -5.88 15.40
CA PRO A 58 -9.21 -7.23 15.17
C PRO A 58 -9.27 -7.53 13.67
N SER A 59 -8.29 -7.05 12.96
CA SER A 59 -8.19 -7.20 11.51
C SER A 59 -7.19 -8.28 11.21
N ARG A 60 -7.60 -9.25 10.41
CA ARG A 60 -6.69 -10.27 9.90
C ARG A 60 -5.87 -9.64 8.79
N TRP A 61 -4.55 -9.62 9.00
CA TRP A 61 -3.60 -9.09 8.02
C TRP A 61 -2.93 -10.22 7.26
N ALA A 62 -2.65 -9.94 6.01
CA ALA A 62 -1.90 -10.83 5.14
C ALA A 62 -0.98 -10.04 4.22
N ILE A 63 -0.02 -10.72 3.64
CA ILE A 63 0.83 -10.20 2.58
C ILE A 63 0.66 -11.04 1.31
N PHE A 64 0.80 -10.41 0.18
CA PHE A 64 0.96 -11.13 -1.07
C PHE A 64 2.34 -11.80 -1.13
N GLN A 65 2.39 -13.03 -1.63
CA GLN A 65 3.64 -13.74 -1.80
C GLN A 65 3.71 -14.42 -3.17
N ASN A 66 4.57 -13.91 -4.01
CA ASN A 66 4.88 -14.52 -5.30
C ASN A 66 6.32 -14.23 -5.74
N TYR A 67 7.23 -14.08 -4.78
CA TYR A 67 8.64 -13.85 -5.07
C TYR A 67 9.17 -14.85 -6.08
N ARG A 68 9.82 -14.37 -7.15
CA ARG A 68 10.31 -15.18 -8.28
C ARG A 68 9.24 -16.11 -8.87
N ASN A 69 7.97 -15.68 -8.86
CA ASN A 69 6.83 -16.45 -9.35
C ASN A 69 6.69 -17.85 -8.71
N LYS A 70 7.11 -18.03 -7.45
CA LYS A 70 7.09 -19.32 -6.75
C LYS A 70 5.72 -20.01 -6.70
N ASN A 71 4.64 -19.21 -6.76
CA ASN A 71 3.26 -19.69 -6.77
C ASN A 71 2.66 -19.73 -8.20
N GLY A 72 3.51 -19.58 -9.20
CA GLY A 72 3.17 -19.53 -10.63
C GLY A 72 3.07 -18.08 -11.12
N GLU A 73 3.27 -17.93 -12.41
CA GLU A 73 3.12 -16.63 -13.06
C GLU A 73 1.64 -16.22 -13.07
N ALA A 74 1.35 -14.96 -12.75
CA ALA A 74 -0.01 -14.43 -12.79
C ALA A 74 -0.58 -14.50 -14.23
N PRO A 75 -1.89 -14.76 -14.41
CA PRO A 75 -2.52 -14.68 -15.73
C PRO A 75 -2.45 -13.26 -16.28
N LEU A 76 -2.76 -13.07 -17.57
CA LEU A 76 -2.92 -11.73 -18.12
C LEU A 76 -4.15 -11.06 -17.51
N VAL A 77 -4.01 -9.81 -17.14
CA VAL A 77 -5.13 -8.97 -16.68
C VAL A 77 -5.94 -8.45 -17.88
N ARG A 78 -7.16 -8.00 -17.62
CA ARG A 78 -8.09 -7.50 -18.66
C ARG A 78 -7.49 -6.39 -19.51
N LYS A 79 -6.81 -5.44 -18.90
CA LYS A 79 -6.11 -4.33 -19.57
C LYS A 79 -4.65 -4.33 -19.16
N PHE A 80 -3.77 -4.52 -20.12
CA PHE A 80 -2.33 -4.56 -19.88
C PHE A 80 -1.57 -3.77 -20.94
N HIS A 81 -0.37 -3.34 -20.58
CA HIS A 81 0.63 -2.78 -21.47
C HIS A 81 1.77 -3.78 -21.66
N ARG A 82 2.41 -3.70 -22.81
CA ARG A 82 3.59 -4.49 -23.11
C ARG A 82 4.69 -3.53 -23.56
N ASP A 83 5.82 -3.55 -22.87
CA ASP A 83 6.96 -2.68 -23.23
C ASP A 83 7.83 -3.28 -24.35
N ALA A 84 8.86 -2.54 -24.75
CA ALA A 84 9.80 -2.97 -25.80
C ALA A 84 10.56 -4.27 -25.44
N TYR A 85 10.70 -4.59 -24.16
CA TYR A 85 11.30 -5.82 -23.65
C TYR A 85 10.29 -6.96 -23.45
N LYS A 86 9.05 -6.77 -23.95
CA LYS A 86 7.93 -7.71 -23.81
C LYS A 86 7.46 -7.93 -22.36
N ARG A 87 7.86 -7.09 -21.42
CA ARG A 87 7.33 -7.14 -20.04
C ARG A 87 5.90 -6.66 -20.05
N VAL A 88 5.08 -7.31 -19.25
CA VAL A 88 3.65 -7.01 -19.13
C VAL A 88 3.41 -6.30 -17.82
N SER A 89 2.67 -5.19 -17.87
CA SER A 89 2.18 -4.46 -16.68
C SER A 89 0.69 -4.15 -16.82
N ASP A 90 0.02 -3.97 -15.69
CA ASP A 90 -1.36 -3.47 -15.67
C ASP A 90 -1.42 -1.95 -15.90
N THR A 91 -2.63 -1.40 -15.86
CA THR A 91 -2.86 0.05 -16.05
C THR A 91 -2.27 0.94 -14.96
N LEU A 92 -1.88 0.37 -13.81
CA LEU A 92 -1.18 1.07 -12.73
C LEU A 92 0.35 0.90 -12.82
N GLY A 93 0.86 0.24 -13.85
CA GLY A 93 2.27 -0.03 -14.04
C GLY A 93 2.82 -1.15 -13.15
N ILE A 94 1.95 -1.97 -12.54
CA ILE A 94 2.40 -3.13 -11.78
C ILE A 94 2.76 -4.23 -12.77
N GLU A 95 4.02 -4.66 -12.75
CA GLU A 95 4.51 -5.70 -13.63
C GLU A 95 3.91 -7.07 -13.26
N ARG A 96 3.67 -7.90 -14.27
CA ARG A 96 3.19 -9.28 -14.14
C ARG A 96 4.14 -10.17 -13.34
N TYR A 97 5.43 -9.94 -13.52
CA TYR A 97 6.47 -10.71 -12.83
C TYR A 97 6.45 -10.46 -11.33
N GLN A 98 6.45 -11.53 -10.55
CA GLN A 98 6.33 -11.48 -9.08
C GLN A 98 5.05 -10.81 -8.59
N SER A 99 3.98 -10.87 -9.34
CA SER A 99 2.69 -10.34 -8.93
C SER A 99 1.65 -11.43 -8.72
N VAL A 100 0.55 -11.02 -8.13
CA VAL A 100 -0.61 -11.86 -7.89
C VAL A 100 -1.81 -11.31 -8.66
N PRO A 101 -2.67 -12.18 -9.21
CA PRO A 101 -3.87 -11.72 -9.91
C PRO A 101 -4.94 -11.29 -8.92
N LEU A 102 -5.53 -10.12 -9.15
CA LEU A 102 -6.68 -9.60 -8.42
C LEU A 102 -7.91 -9.66 -9.32
N TYR A 103 -8.95 -10.33 -8.83
CA TYR A 103 -10.22 -10.50 -9.52
C TYR A 103 -11.29 -9.65 -8.85
N LEU A 104 -12.24 -9.17 -9.64
CA LEU A 104 -13.44 -8.56 -9.11
C LEU A 104 -14.38 -9.62 -8.53
N PRO A 105 -15.16 -9.32 -7.47
CA PRO A 105 -16.14 -10.27 -6.92
C PRO A 105 -17.16 -10.76 -7.96
N GLU A 106 -17.50 -9.91 -8.92
CA GLU A 106 -18.44 -10.21 -10.01
C GLU A 106 -17.82 -10.91 -11.22
N ASP A 107 -16.48 -10.93 -11.33
CA ASP A 107 -15.77 -11.62 -12.41
C ASP A 107 -14.51 -12.33 -11.91
N THR A 108 -14.63 -13.63 -11.72
CA THR A 108 -13.53 -14.49 -11.28
C THR A 108 -12.80 -15.19 -12.42
N LEU A 109 -13.20 -14.97 -13.66
CA LEU A 109 -12.58 -15.60 -14.83
C LEU A 109 -11.39 -14.80 -15.35
N THR A 110 -11.50 -13.47 -15.33
CA THR A 110 -10.46 -12.58 -15.84
C THR A 110 -9.90 -11.72 -14.73
N ALA A 111 -8.60 -11.80 -14.47
CA ALA A 111 -7.96 -10.92 -13.53
C ALA A 111 -8.06 -9.46 -14.00
N GLU A 112 -8.44 -8.57 -13.10
CA GLU A 112 -8.60 -7.14 -13.42
C GLU A 112 -7.28 -6.38 -13.26
N ARG A 113 -6.49 -6.71 -12.23
CA ARG A 113 -5.24 -6.02 -11.87
C ARG A 113 -4.21 -6.98 -11.30
N TYR A 114 -3.03 -6.44 -11.10
CA TYR A 114 -1.96 -7.10 -10.36
C TYR A 114 -1.81 -6.51 -8.96
N GLY A 115 -1.52 -7.38 -7.98
CA GLY A 115 -1.02 -7.00 -6.66
C GLY A 115 0.48 -7.30 -6.59
N ARG A 116 1.28 -6.39 -6.01
CA ARG A 116 2.73 -6.59 -5.86
C ARG A 116 3.04 -7.63 -4.79
N ASP A 117 4.06 -8.45 -5.04
CA ASP A 117 4.66 -9.29 -4.01
C ASP A 117 5.06 -8.44 -2.79
N GLY A 118 4.79 -8.97 -1.58
CA GLY A 118 5.06 -8.27 -0.33
C GLY A 118 4.04 -7.21 0.08
N ALA A 119 3.07 -6.87 -0.79
CA ALA A 119 2.07 -5.88 -0.43
C ALA A 119 1.18 -6.35 0.72
N LEU A 120 0.96 -5.46 1.70
CA LEU A 120 0.07 -5.66 2.84
C LEU A 120 -1.39 -5.55 2.40
N VAL A 121 -2.21 -6.48 2.85
CA VAL A 121 -3.64 -6.52 2.57
C VAL A 121 -4.43 -6.93 3.81
N LYS A 122 -5.67 -6.47 3.88
CA LYS A 122 -6.61 -6.92 4.90
C LYS A 122 -7.32 -8.17 4.39
N LEU A 123 -7.27 -9.25 5.16
CA LEU A 123 -7.96 -10.50 4.85
C LEU A 123 -9.38 -10.44 5.40
N LEU A 124 -10.36 -10.44 4.51
CA LEU A 124 -11.78 -10.38 4.87
C LEU A 124 -12.36 -11.79 5.04
N ASP A 125 -12.04 -12.70 4.11
CA ASP A 125 -12.52 -14.07 4.11
C ASP A 125 -11.52 -15.00 3.43
N ASP A 126 -11.21 -16.13 4.04
CA ASP A 126 -10.32 -17.19 3.53
C ASP A 126 -10.97 -18.57 3.55
N SER A 127 -12.30 -18.63 3.69
CA SER A 127 -13.06 -19.88 3.74
C SER A 127 -13.11 -20.62 2.40
N ASN A 128 -12.81 -19.93 1.29
CA ASN A 128 -12.89 -20.42 -0.07
C ASN A 128 -11.51 -20.50 -0.75
N ARG A 129 -11.46 -21.11 -1.91
CA ARG A 129 -10.24 -21.15 -2.75
C ARG A 129 -9.75 -19.76 -3.17
N LEU A 130 -10.67 -18.84 -3.40
CA LEU A 130 -10.41 -17.43 -3.63
C LEU A 130 -10.66 -16.67 -2.33
N PHE A 131 -9.60 -16.09 -1.78
CA PHE A 131 -9.68 -15.27 -0.58
C PHE A 131 -10.21 -13.90 -0.92
N ARG A 132 -11.09 -13.36 -0.10
CA ARG A 132 -11.57 -11.99 -0.21
C ARG A 132 -10.68 -11.07 0.62
N ILE A 133 -10.16 -10.05 -0.03
CA ILE A 133 -9.21 -9.13 0.56
C ILE A 133 -9.58 -7.68 0.25
N GLN A 134 -9.03 -6.77 1.03
CA GLN A 134 -9.01 -5.35 0.74
C GLN A 134 -7.55 -4.87 0.71
N THR A 135 -7.17 -4.19 -0.36
CA THR A 135 -5.83 -3.59 -0.46
C THR A 135 -5.81 -2.26 0.26
N ILE A 136 -4.63 -1.81 0.68
CA ILE A 136 -4.44 -0.50 1.33
C ILE A 136 -4.29 0.65 0.31
N TYR A 137 -4.13 0.33 -0.96
CA TYR A 137 -3.81 1.30 -2.02
C TYR A 137 -4.88 1.42 -3.11
N THR A 138 -5.90 0.59 -3.08
CA THR A 138 -7.07 0.70 -3.97
C THR A 138 -8.37 0.54 -3.18
N ASN A 139 -9.40 1.24 -3.59
CA ASN A 139 -10.73 1.05 -3.02
C ASN A 139 -11.35 -0.26 -3.51
N GLY A 140 -12.27 -0.79 -2.70
CA GLY A 140 -13.03 -1.98 -3.03
C GLY A 140 -12.43 -3.29 -2.50
N GLU A 141 -13.18 -4.35 -2.73
CA GLU A 141 -12.81 -5.71 -2.37
C GLU A 141 -12.31 -6.46 -3.58
N TRP A 142 -11.38 -7.37 -3.35
CA TRP A 142 -10.77 -8.18 -4.39
C TRP A 142 -10.79 -9.64 -4.01
N LEU A 143 -10.87 -10.49 -5.00
CA LEU A 143 -10.65 -11.92 -4.85
C LEU A 143 -9.26 -12.29 -5.36
N VAL A 144 -8.57 -13.14 -4.60
CA VAL A 144 -7.21 -13.59 -4.92
C VAL A 144 -7.05 -15.08 -4.56
N PRO A 145 -6.42 -15.91 -5.41
CA PRO A 145 -6.19 -17.31 -5.07
C PRO A 145 -5.35 -17.45 -3.79
N GLY A 146 -5.83 -18.24 -2.83
CA GLY A 146 -5.22 -18.36 -1.50
C GLY A 146 -3.73 -18.72 -1.50
N LYS A 147 -3.24 -19.43 -2.54
CA LYS A 147 -1.82 -19.73 -2.70
C LYS A 147 -0.90 -18.50 -2.76
N TYR A 148 -1.44 -17.34 -3.10
CA TYR A 148 -0.70 -16.08 -3.19
C TYR A 148 -0.80 -15.25 -1.91
N VAL A 149 -1.50 -15.72 -0.88
CA VAL A 149 -1.74 -14.97 0.35
C VAL A 149 -1.10 -15.67 1.52
N LYS A 150 -0.33 -14.92 2.30
CA LYS A 150 0.26 -15.39 3.57
C LYS A 150 -0.29 -14.54 4.71
N SER A 151 -1.05 -15.16 5.62
CA SER A 151 -1.51 -14.51 6.84
C SER A 151 -0.35 -14.06 7.71
N ILE A 152 -0.50 -12.90 8.32
CA ILE A 152 0.42 -12.36 9.32
C ILE A 152 -0.13 -12.74 10.70
N ALA A 153 0.75 -13.15 11.61
CA ALA A 153 0.35 -13.48 12.97
C ALA A 153 -0.21 -12.24 13.70
N ASP A 154 -1.20 -12.44 14.56
CA ASP A 154 -1.85 -11.38 15.33
C ASP A 154 -0.90 -10.62 16.27
N SER A 155 0.25 -11.26 16.59
CA SER A 155 1.32 -10.63 17.39
C SER A 155 2.17 -9.61 16.64
N VAL A 156 1.99 -9.48 15.34
CA VAL A 156 2.75 -8.48 14.54
C VAL A 156 2.11 -7.12 14.70
N THR A 157 2.90 -6.16 15.18
CA THR A 157 2.52 -4.75 15.30
C THR A 157 3.21 -3.93 14.21
N PHE A 158 2.56 -2.85 13.81
CA PHE A 158 3.10 -1.91 12.83
C PHE A 158 3.43 -0.61 13.54
N ASP A 159 4.57 -0.59 14.25
CA ASP A 159 4.98 0.53 15.09
C ASP A 159 5.84 1.55 14.34
N LYS A 160 6.36 1.16 13.18
CA LYS A 160 7.24 1.98 12.36
C LYS A 160 6.68 2.11 10.95
N ALA A 161 6.79 3.31 10.39
CA ALA A 161 6.41 3.59 9.01
C ALA A 161 7.53 4.31 8.26
N ILE A 162 7.71 3.96 6.99
CA ILE A 162 8.62 4.64 6.07
C ILE A 162 7.78 5.19 4.92
N PHE A 163 7.83 6.49 4.73
CA PHE A 163 7.18 7.17 3.62
C PHE A 163 8.24 7.60 2.61
N VAL A 164 8.07 7.17 1.37
CA VAL A 164 8.96 7.53 0.26
C VAL A 164 8.19 8.42 -0.71
N ASP A 165 8.57 9.67 -0.81
CA ASP A 165 8.05 10.60 -1.79
C ASP A 165 8.94 10.58 -3.03
N VAL A 166 8.52 9.86 -4.05
CA VAL A 166 9.29 9.70 -5.29
C VAL A 166 9.32 11.01 -6.09
N THR A 167 8.28 11.82 -6.00
CA THR A 167 8.17 13.10 -6.74
C THR A 167 9.16 14.12 -6.19
N ASN A 168 9.16 14.31 -4.87
CA ASN A 168 10.05 15.25 -4.20
C ASN A 168 11.35 14.61 -3.71
N GLN A 169 11.51 13.31 -3.96
CA GLN A 169 12.69 12.52 -3.57
C GLN A 169 13.04 12.64 -2.07
N ASN A 170 12.02 12.58 -1.23
CA ASN A 170 12.13 12.64 0.23
C ASN A 170 11.80 11.28 0.86
N ILE A 171 12.41 10.99 2.00
CA ILE A 171 12.08 9.83 2.83
C ILE A 171 11.85 10.32 4.25
N ALA A 172 10.71 9.91 4.84
CA ALA A 172 10.41 10.12 6.24
C ALA A 172 10.26 8.77 6.95
N THR A 173 10.89 8.63 8.10
CA THR A 173 10.72 7.50 9.01
C THR A 173 10.01 7.98 10.27
N LEU A 174 9.00 7.21 10.71
CA LEU A 174 8.18 7.53 11.87
C LEU A 174 8.12 6.30 12.78
N GLU A 175 8.22 6.52 14.09
CA GLU A 175 8.08 5.51 15.15
C GLU A 175 6.88 5.81 16.05
#